data_fe98bc8d177e26822d385771610f82c7
#
_entry.id   fe98bc8d177e26822d385771610f82c7
#
_cell.length_a   1.000
_cell.length_b   1.000
_cell.length_c   1.000
_cell.angle_alpha   90.00
_cell.angle_beta   90.00
_cell.angle_gamma   90.00
#
_symmetry.space_group_name_H-M   'P 1'
#
loop_
_entity.id
_entity.type
_entity.pdbx_description
1 polymer ?
#
loop_
_entity_poly.entity_id
_entity_poly.type
_entity_poly.pdbx_seq_one_letter_code
_entity_poly.pdbx_strand_id
1 'polypeptide(L)'
;MNEFVNTLIARRSTKKYKPDMLPKDVLDQIIEAGTYAANGRGLQAPIIIAITNKEIRDNLSKLNASIMNAPIDPFYGAPVVLVVLADKKVPTCVYDGSLVLGNMMAAAHALGVGSCWIHRAKEEFELPEGKELLKSLGIEGDYEGIGHCILGYPAADPAPRAPRKENYVYYLD
;
A
#
# COMPACT_ATOMS: atom_id res chain seq x y z
N MET A 1 17.74 -16.56 13.87
CA MET A 1 16.51 -15.73 13.94
C MET A 1 15.44 -16.45 13.14
N ASN A 2 14.18 -16.37 13.52
CA ASN A 2 13.09 -17.01 12.79
C ASN A 2 12.97 -16.43 11.37
N GLU A 3 12.62 -17.26 10.38
CA GLU A 3 12.54 -16.86 8.95
C GLU A 3 11.51 -15.75 8.72
N PHE A 4 10.36 -15.81 9.37
CA PHE A 4 9.34 -14.76 9.28
C PHE A 4 9.85 -13.42 9.83
N VAL A 5 10.57 -13.43 10.96
CA VAL A 5 11.18 -12.22 11.53
C VAL A 5 12.24 -11.66 10.58
N ASN A 6 13.05 -12.54 9.96
CA ASN A 6 14.02 -12.12 8.96
C ASN A 6 13.35 -11.45 7.76
N THR A 7 12.22 -11.97 7.28
CA THR A 7 11.42 -11.38 6.19
C THR A 7 10.97 -9.96 6.53
N LEU A 8 10.42 -9.75 7.73
CA LEU A 8 10.01 -8.41 8.19
C LEU A 8 11.20 -7.43 8.25
N ILE A 9 12.34 -7.90 8.75
CA ILE A 9 13.55 -7.09 8.87
C ILE A 9 14.17 -6.82 7.48
N ALA A 10 14.14 -7.79 6.56
CA ALA A 10 14.77 -7.70 5.25
C ALA A 10 14.01 -6.78 4.27
N ARG A 11 12.68 -6.67 4.41
CA ARG A 11 11.84 -5.88 3.51
C ARG A 11 12.36 -4.45 3.32
N ARG A 12 12.34 -4.01 2.06
CA ARG A 12 12.74 -2.65 1.64
C ARG A 12 11.70 -2.05 0.71
N SER A 13 11.62 -0.72 0.67
CA SER A 13 10.83 -0.01 -0.34
C SER A 13 11.51 -0.08 -1.69
N THR A 14 10.79 -0.59 -2.69
CA THR A 14 11.22 -0.66 -4.10
C THR A 14 10.73 0.59 -4.83
N LYS A 15 11.62 1.23 -5.60
CA LYS A 15 11.32 2.45 -6.37
C LYS A 15 11.79 2.36 -7.83
N LYS A 16 12.04 1.14 -8.32
CA LYS A 16 12.31 0.82 -9.73
C LYS A 16 11.73 -0.55 -10.01
N TYR A 17 10.86 -0.63 -10.99
CA TYR A 17 10.11 -1.83 -11.31
C TYR A 17 10.33 -2.27 -12.75
N LYS A 18 10.26 -3.58 -12.97
CA LYS A 18 10.12 -4.16 -14.30
C LYS A 18 8.69 -3.93 -14.79
N PRO A 19 8.45 -3.89 -16.11
CA PRO A 19 7.11 -3.68 -16.66
C PRO A 19 6.20 -4.93 -16.55
N ASP A 20 6.75 -6.05 -16.13
CA ASP A 20 6.04 -7.34 -16.06
C ASP A 20 4.91 -7.29 -15.03
N MET A 21 3.73 -7.73 -15.45
CA MET A 21 2.59 -7.87 -14.55
C MET A 21 2.81 -9.02 -13.57
N LEU A 22 2.27 -8.87 -12.37
CA LEU A 22 2.25 -9.96 -11.40
C LEU A 22 1.22 -11.02 -11.80
N PRO A 23 1.54 -12.33 -11.65
CA PRO A 23 0.56 -13.39 -11.75
C PRO A 23 -0.58 -13.16 -10.77
N LYS A 24 -1.80 -13.52 -11.19
CA LYS A 24 -2.99 -13.29 -10.37
C LYS A 24 -2.92 -13.98 -9.01
N ASP A 25 -2.43 -15.21 -8.96
CA ASP A 25 -2.28 -16.01 -7.75
C ASP A 25 -1.28 -15.37 -6.75
N VAL A 26 -0.22 -14.73 -7.23
CA VAL A 26 0.73 -13.98 -6.40
C VAL A 26 0.06 -12.72 -5.85
N LEU A 27 -0.67 -11.99 -6.68
CA LEU A 27 -1.39 -10.79 -6.27
C LEU A 27 -2.48 -11.13 -5.23
N ASP A 28 -3.24 -12.20 -5.46
CA ASP A 28 -4.29 -12.66 -4.56
C ASP A 28 -3.75 -13.02 -3.17
N GLN A 29 -2.59 -13.70 -3.08
CA GLN A 29 -1.92 -14.00 -1.80
C GLN A 29 -1.52 -12.73 -1.04
N ILE A 30 -1.02 -11.70 -1.75
CA ILE A 30 -0.66 -10.41 -1.13
C ILE A 30 -1.91 -9.72 -0.58
N ILE A 31 -2.99 -9.69 -1.35
CA ILE A 31 -4.26 -9.10 -0.95
C ILE A 31 -4.85 -9.87 0.25
N GLU A 32 -4.87 -11.20 0.18
CA GLU A 32 -5.35 -12.04 1.27
C GLU A 32 -4.62 -11.75 2.57
N ALA A 33 -3.28 -11.70 2.55
CA ALA A 33 -2.48 -11.35 3.72
C ALA A 33 -2.87 -9.97 4.32
N GLY A 34 -3.23 -9.02 3.48
CA GLY A 34 -3.76 -7.73 3.89
C GLY A 34 -5.07 -7.86 4.66
N THR A 35 -6.00 -8.69 4.19
CA THR A 35 -7.32 -8.86 4.83
C THR A 35 -7.25 -9.49 6.22
N TYR A 36 -6.15 -10.17 6.55
CA TYR A 36 -5.90 -10.75 7.88
C TYR A 36 -5.12 -9.82 8.82
N ALA A 37 -4.93 -8.55 8.47
CA ALA A 37 -4.31 -7.60 9.38
C ALA A 37 -5.16 -7.40 10.65
N ALA A 38 -4.49 -7.18 11.77
CA ALA A 38 -5.18 -6.84 13.02
C ALA A 38 -6.00 -5.56 12.84
N ASN A 39 -7.20 -5.54 13.41
CA ASN A 39 -8.08 -4.38 13.34
C ASN A 39 -8.88 -4.20 14.64
N GLY A 40 -9.32 -2.98 14.90
CA GLY A 40 -10.01 -2.62 16.12
C GLY A 40 -11.34 -3.38 16.26
N ARG A 41 -11.49 -4.14 17.34
CA ARG A 41 -12.70 -4.90 17.70
C ARG A 41 -13.22 -5.89 16.64
N GLY A 42 -12.40 -6.25 15.67
CA GLY A 42 -12.81 -7.11 14.57
C GLY A 42 -13.79 -6.46 13.59
N LEU A 43 -13.84 -5.12 13.54
CA LEU A 43 -14.81 -4.37 12.72
C LEU A 43 -14.48 -4.33 11.24
N GLN A 44 -13.26 -4.72 10.85
CA GLN A 44 -12.81 -4.83 9.46
C GLN A 44 -13.11 -3.56 8.64
N ALA A 45 -12.77 -2.40 9.20
CA ALA A 45 -12.98 -1.10 8.57
C ALA A 45 -12.31 -0.92 7.21
N PRO A 46 -11.10 -1.49 6.94
CA PRO A 46 -10.41 -1.30 5.69
C PRO A 46 -11.04 -2.05 4.52
N ILE A 47 -10.94 -1.43 3.33
CA ILE A 47 -11.17 -2.04 2.03
C ILE A 47 -9.91 -1.91 1.16
N ILE A 48 -9.75 -2.81 0.20
CA ILE A 48 -8.62 -2.82 -0.73
C ILE A 48 -9.18 -2.73 -2.15
N ILE A 49 -8.71 -1.74 -2.92
CA ILE A 49 -8.97 -1.63 -4.36
C ILE A 49 -7.73 -2.05 -5.11
N ALA A 50 -7.81 -3.13 -5.89
CA ALA A 50 -6.72 -3.63 -6.71
C ALA A 50 -6.79 -3.04 -8.12
N ILE A 51 -5.78 -2.26 -8.51
CA ILE A 51 -5.66 -1.61 -9.80
C ILE A 51 -4.56 -2.29 -10.60
N THR A 52 -4.96 -3.05 -11.63
CA THR A 52 -4.10 -3.70 -12.62
C THR A 52 -4.27 -3.09 -14.01
N ASN A 53 -5.31 -2.29 -14.21
CA ASN A 53 -5.53 -1.56 -15.44
C ASN A 53 -4.57 -0.37 -15.53
N LYS A 54 -3.76 -0.34 -16.60
CA LYS A 54 -2.72 0.67 -16.80
C LYS A 54 -3.27 2.10 -16.87
N GLU A 55 -4.41 2.29 -17.55
CA GLU A 55 -5.01 3.63 -17.72
C GLU A 55 -5.50 4.18 -16.38
N ILE A 56 -6.21 3.37 -15.59
CA ILE A 56 -6.68 3.74 -14.25
C ILE A 56 -5.50 4.03 -13.33
N ARG A 57 -4.46 3.18 -13.37
CA ARG A 57 -3.20 3.38 -12.64
C ARG A 57 -2.54 4.70 -12.98
N ASP A 58 -2.42 5.01 -14.27
CA ASP A 58 -1.75 6.22 -14.75
C ASP A 58 -2.55 7.48 -14.40
N ASN A 59 -3.88 7.40 -14.44
CA ASN A 59 -4.76 8.51 -14.03
C ASN A 59 -4.64 8.78 -12.53
N LEU A 60 -4.64 7.73 -11.70
CA LEU A 60 -4.43 7.87 -10.25
C LEU A 60 -3.03 8.43 -9.94
N SER A 61 -2.00 7.99 -10.67
CA SER A 61 -0.64 8.55 -10.53
C SER A 61 -0.59 10.05 -10.84
N LYS A 62 -1.26 10.49 -11.92
CA LYS A 62 -1.36 11.91 -12.27
C LYS A 62 -2.08 12.72 -11.19
N LEU A 63 -3.15 12.17 -10.63
CA LEU A 63 -3.88 12.79 -9.53
C LEU A 63 -2.99 12.95 -8.30
N ASN A 64 -2.25 11.89 -7.91
CA ASN A 64 -1.28 11.94 -6.82
C ASN A 64 -0.17 12.97 -7.06
N ALA A 65 0.37 13.02 -8.28
CA ALA A 65 1.39 13.97 -8.68
C ALA A 65 0.89 15.42 -8.63
N SER A 66 -0.37 15.67 -9.01
CA SER A 66 -0.98 17.01 -8.97
C SER A 66 -1.08 17.54 -7.54
N ILE A 67 -1.46 16.68 -6.59
CA ILE A 67 -1.49 17.02 -5.15
C ILE A 67 -0.10 17.39 -4.63
N MET A 68 0.95 16.71 -5.14
CA MET A 68 2.33 17.03 -4.81
C MET A 68 2.84 18.31 -5.50
N ASN A 69 2.13 18.79 -6.51
CA ASN A 69 2.63 19.81 -7.42
C ASN A 69 4.01 19.44 -8.03
N ALA A 70 4.16 18.19 -8.46
CA ALA A 70 5.42 17.66 -8.97
C ALA A 70 5.21 16.87 -10.28
N PRO A 71 6.01 17.12 -11.33
CA PRO A 71 5.90 16.45 -12.63
C PRO A 71 6.62 15.09 -12.62
N ILE A 72 6.21 14.19 -11.73
CA ILE A 72 6.80 12.84 -11.55
C ILE A 72 5.70 11.78 -11.59
N ASP A 73 6.09 10.50 -11.73
CA ASP A 73 5.24 9.36 -11.42
C ASP A 73 5.48 8.92 -9.96
N PRO A 74 4.58 9.24 -9.01
CA PRO A 74 4.76 8.84 -7.61
C PRO A 74 4.70 7.32 -7.41
N PHE A 75 4.20 6.57 -8.38
CA PHE A 75 4.14 5.10 -8.36
C PHE A 75 5.36 4.43 -8.99
N TYR A 76 6.38 5.22 -9.39
CA TYR A 76 7.69 4.73 -9.87
C TYR A 76 7.61 3.69 -11.00
N GLY A 77 6.59 3.74 -11.85
CA GLY A 77 6.39 2.77 -12.92
C GLY A 77 5.90 1.39 -12.46
N ALA A 78 5.50 1.21 -11.20
CA ALA A 78 4.94 -0.04 -10.71
C ALA A 78 3.69 -0.44 -11.51
N PRO A 79 3.57 -1.70 -11.99
CA PRO A 79 2.44 -2.11 -12.83
C PRO A 79 1.13 -2.30 -12.04
N VAL A 80 1.21 -2.54 -10.73
CA VAL A 80 0.05 -2.79 -9.85
C VAL A 80 0.02 -1.79 -8.71
N VAL A 81 -1.17 -1.32 -8.39
CA VAL A 81 -1.42 -0.44 -7.23
C VAL A 81 -2.57 -1.00 -6.41
N LEU A 82 -2.33 -1.26 -5.14
CA LEU A 82 -3.37 -1.58 -4.16
C LEU A 82 -3.65 -0.33 -3.34
N VAL A 83 -4.87 0.19 -3.44
CA VAL A 83 -5.32 1.33 -2.64
C VAL A 83 -6.02 0.82 -1.40
N VAL A 84 -5.65 1.30 -0.24
CA VAL A 84 -6.34 1.00 1.02
C VAL A 84 -7.10 2.22 1.47
N LEU A 85 -8.40 2.02 1.68
CA LEU A 85 -9.27 2.99 2.33
C LEU A 85 -9.88 2.34 3.58
N ALA A 86 -10.42 3.14 4.49
CA ALA A 86 -11.10 2.61 5.68
C ALA A 86 -12.30 3.47 6.07
N ASP A 87 -13.37 2.81 6.57
CA ASP A 87 -14.61 3.48 6.98
C ASP A 87 -14.35 4.41 8.17
N LYS A 88 -14.59 5.72 7.96
CA LYS A 88 -14.41 6.77 8.97
C LYS A 88 -15.28 6.61 10.21
N LYS A 89 -16.35 5.81 10.15
CA LYS A 89 -17.18 5.51 11.32
C LYS A 89 -16.44 4.71 12.39
N VAL A 90 -15.35 4.01 11.99
CA VAL A 90 -14.53 3.21 12.91
C VAL A 90 -13.38 4.06 13.44
N PRO A 91 -13.30 4.32 14.76
CA PRO A 91 -12.29 5.22 15.34
C PRO A 91 -10.83 4.81 15.08
N THR A 92 -10.60 3.51 14.82
CA THR A 92 -9.27 2.94 14.53
C THR A 92 -8.96 2.86 13.03
N CYS A 93 -9.81 3.40 12.16
CA CYS A 93 -9.76 3.19 10.70
C CYS A 93 -8.36 3.44 10.08
N VAL A 94 -7.69 4.52 10.47
CA VAL A 94 -6.34 4.86 9.97
C VAL A 94 -5.30 3.82 10.41
N TYR A 95 -5.36 3.37 11.65
CA TYR A 95 -4.44 2.37 12.19
C TYR A 95 -4.69 1.01 11.55
N ASP A 96 -5.95 0.61 11.43
CA ASP A 96 -6.37 -0.64 10.81
C ASP A 96 -5.89 -0.71 9.35
N GLY A 97 -6.14 0.35 8.56
CA GLY A 97 -5.66 0.43 7.18
C GLY A 97 -4.13 0.47 7.05
N SER A 98 -3.44 1.07 8.01
CA SER A 98 -1.98 1.07 8.05
C SER A 98 -1.41 -0.33 8.28
N LEU A 99 -2.06 -1.14 9.12
CA LEU A 99 -1.68 -2.54 9.35
C LEU A 99 -1.94 -3.41 8.10
N VAL A 100 -3.04 -3.16 7.37
CA VAL A 100 -3.30 -3.81 6.07
C VAL A 100 -2.16 -3.56 5.11
N LEU A 101 -1.73 -2.31 4.93
CA LEU A 101 -0.59 -1.95 4.08
C LEU A 101 0.70 -2.64 4.55
N GLY A 102 0.94 -2.67 5.86
CA GLY A 102 2.10 -3.36 6.45
C GLY A 102 2.12 -4.86 6.12
N ASN A 103 0.99 -5.56 6.30
CA ASN A 103 0.86 -6.98 5.97
C ASN A 103 1.08 -7.24 4.49
N MET A 104 0.45 -6.47 3.60
CA MET A 104 0.63 -6.61 2.14
C MET A 104 2.09 -6.42 1.72
N MET A 105 2.77 -5.41 2.27
CA MET A 105 4.19 -5.18 1.95
C MET A 105 5.10 -6.31 2.47
N ALA A 106 4.79 -6.90 3.63
CA ALA A 106 5.51 -8.04 4.17
C ALA A 106 5.31 -9.30 3.32
N ALA A 107 4.06 -9.60 2.94
CA ALA A 107 3.70 -10.69 2.05
C ALA A 107 4.35 -10.53 0.67
N ALA A 108 4.31 -9.34 0.08
CA ALA A 108 4.97 -9.05 -1.19
C ALA A 108 6.46 -9.40 -1.12
N HIS A 109 7.15 -8.98 -0.05
CA HIS A 109 8.57 -9.29 0.12
C HIS A 109 8.84 -10.80 0.26
N ALA A 110 8.01 -11.52 1.01
CA ALA A 110 8.11 -12.97 1.15
C ALA A 110 7.94 -13.71 -0.19
N LEU A 111 7.15 -13.14 -1.11
CA LEU A 111 6.90 -13.68 -2.45
C LEU A 111 7.86 -13.15 -3.52
N GLY A 112 8.94 -12.45 -3.14
CA GLY A 112 9.91 -11.87 -4.08
C GLY A 112 9.39 -10.67 -4.89
N VAL A 113 8.28 -10.07 -4.45
CA VAL A 113 7.66 -8.90 -5.07
C VAL A 113 8.14 -7.62 -4.36
N GLY A 114 8.57 -6.64 -5.14
CA GLY A 114 8.90 -5.31 -4.64
C GLY A 114 7.64 -4.52 -4.28
N SER A 115 7.71 -3.78 -3.19
CA SER A 115 6.61 -2.92 -2.74
C SER A 115 7.09 -1.60 -2.18
N CYS A 116 6.23 -0.59 -2.21
CA CYS A 116 6.46 0.67 -1.52
C CYS A 116 5.12 1.29 -1.09
N TRP A 117 5.09 1.91 0.09
CA TRP A 117 3.99 2.75 0.51
C TRP A 117 4.04 4.10 -0.22
N ILE A 118 2.95 4.49 -0.86
CA ILE A 118 2.78 5.83 -1.42
C ILE A 118 1.67 6.55 -0.65
N HIS A 119 1.97 7.77 -0.28
CA HIS A 119 1.08 8.62 0.52
C HIS A 119 0.03 9.33 -0.36
N ARG A 120 -0.83 10.14 0.25
CA ARG A 120 -1.85 11.03 -0.36
C ARG A 120 -3.12 10.36 -0.85
N ALA A 121 -3.35 9.09 -0.52
CA ALA A 121 -4.65 8.46 -0.78
C ALA A 121 -5.80 9.25 -0.11
N LYS A 122 -5.56 9.87 1.06
CA LYS A 122 -6.55 10.69 1.73
C LYS A 122 -7.00 11.83 0.82
N GLU A 123 -6.07 12.64 0.37
CA GLU A 123 -6.34 13.79 -0.47
C GLU A 123 -6.96 13.38 -1.81
N GLU A 124 -6.47 12.29 -2.42
CA GLU A 124 -7.03 11.78 -3.68
C GLU A 124 -8.50 11.41 -3.57
N PHE A 125 -8.89 10.71 -2.50
CA PHE A 125 -10.27 10.25 -2.29
C PHE A 125 -11.18 11.31 -1.65
N GLU A 126 -10.65 12.47 -1.29
CA GLU A 126 -11.42 13.69 -1.00
C GLU A 126 -11.78 14.48 -2.27
N LEU A 127 -11.01 14.30 -3.36
CA LEU A 127 -11.25 14.93 -4.66
C LEU A 127 -12.40 14.25 -5.44
N PRO A 128 -13.02 14.97 -6.40
CA PRO A 128 -14.11 14.43 -7.23
C PRO A 128 -13.72 13.15 -7.96
N GLU A 129 -12.49 13.07 -8.51
CA GLU A 129 -11.98 11.93 -9.26
C GLU A 129 -11.91 10.66 -8.41
N GLY A 130 -11.43 10.77 -7.18
CA GLY A 130 -11.39 9.65 -6.24
C GLY A 130 -12.79 9.19 -5.83
N LYS A 131 -13.71 10.12 -5.60
CA LYS A 131 -15.12 9.82 -5.30
C LYS A 131 -15.82 9.13 -6.46
N GLU A 132 -15.56 9.56 -7.69
CA GLU A 132 -16.13 8.93 -8.88
C GLU A 132 -15.58 7.50 -9.07
N LEU A 133 -14.31 7.26 -8.75
CA LEU A 133 -13.74 5.91 -8.75
C LEU A 133 -14.48 5.00 -7.76
N LEU A 134 -14.75 5.45 -6.52
CA LEU A 134 -15.52 4.67 -5.54
C LEU A 134 -16.93 4.39 -6.04
N LYS A 135 -17.60 5.40 -6.59
CA LYS A 135 -18.95 5.26 -7.14
C LYS A 135 -18.99 4.28 -8.31
N SER A 136 -17.99 4.29 -9.20
CA SER A 136 -17.91 3.35 -10.33
C SER A 136 -17.78 1.89 -9.88
N LEU A 137 -17.26 1.64 -8.69
CA LEU A 137 -17.12 0.34 -8.05
C LEU A 137 -18.35 -0.03 -7.18
N GLY A 138 -19.36 0.85 -7.07
CA GLY A 138 -20.50 0.65 -6.20
C GLY A 138 -20.16 0.71 -4.70
N ILE A 139 -19.04 1.35 -4.35
CA ILE A 139 -18.62 1.51 -2.96
C ILE A 139 -19.34 2.72 -2.38
N GLU A 140 -20.26 2.44 -1.44
CA GLU A 140 -21.02 3.45 -0.70
C GLU A 140 -20.45 3.65 0.70
N GLY A 141 -20.52 4.87 1.22
CA GLY A 141 -20.02 5.21 2.57
C GLY A 141 -19.02 6.35 2.56
N ASP A 142 -18.52 6.68 3.75
CA ASP A 142 -17.51 7.71 3.95
C ASP A 142 -16.18 7.06 4.33
N TYR A 143 -15.32 6.91 3.34
CA TYR A 143 -14.01 6.26 3.49
C TYR A 143 -12.90 7.30 3.50
N GLU A 144 -11.91 7.09 4.38
CA GLU A 144 -10.64 7.80 4.34
C GLU A 144 -9.62 6.98 3.55
N GLY A 145 -8.93 7.61 2.62
CA GLY A 145 -7.78 7.02 1.95
C GLY A 145 -6.61 6.88 2.92
N ILE A 146 -6.06 5.67 3.06
CA ILE A 146 -4.96 5.41 3.99
C ILE A 146 -3.62 5.47 3.27
N GLY A 147 -3.54 4.84 2.11
CA GLY A 147 -2.32 4.82 1.31
C GLY A 147 -2.39 3.83 0.16
N HIS A 148 -1.34 3.83 -0.63
CA HIS A 148 -1.18 2.88 -1.73
C HIS A 148 -0.04 1.92 -1.41
N CYS A 149 -0.21 0.64 -1.71
CA CYS A 149 0.86 -0.33 -1.84
C CYS A 149 1.12 -0.56 -3.33
N ILE A 150 2.17 0.03 -3.87
CA ILE A 150 2.59 -0.22 -5.25
C ILE A 150 3.41 -1.51 -5.31
N LEU A 151 3.19 -2.32 -6.35
CA LEU A 151 3.73 -3.66 -6.48
C LEU A 151 4.29 -3.91 -7.87
N GLY A 152 5.34 -4.72 -7.93
CA GLY A 152 5.97 -5.20 -9.17
C GLY A 152 7.30 -5.88 -8.90
N TYR A 153 7.89 -6.50 -9.91
CA TYR A 153 9.22 -7.09 -9.76
C TYR A 153 10.29 -6.01 -9.72
N PRO A 154 11.24 -6.07 -8.76
CA PRO A 154 12.32 -5.08 -8.68
C PRO A 154 13.18 -5.08 -9.95
N ALA A 155 13.49 -3.89 -10.48
CA ALA A 155 14.42 -3.70 -11.59
C ALA A 155 15.84 -3.34 -11.12
N ALA A 156 16.04 -3.12 -9.84
CA ALA A 156 17.33 -2.85 -9.21
C ALA A 156 17.30 -3.22 -7.73
N ASP A 157 18.45 -3.50 -7.17
CA ASP A 157 18.59 -3.70 -5.73
C ASP A 157 18.19 -2.44 -4.95
N PRO A 158 17.56 -2.61 -3.77
CA PRO A 158 17.21 -1.48 -2.93
C PRO A 158 18.47 -0.82 -2.36
N ALA A 159 18.39 0.47 -2.10
CA ALA A 159 19.48 1.20 -1.44
C ALA A 159 19.88 0.55 -0.10
N PRO A 160 21.13 0.68 0.36
CA PRO A 160 21.56 0.16 1.66
C PRO A 160 20.63 0.62 2.78
N ARG A 161 20.48 -0.24 3.80
CA ARG A 161 19.63 0.05 4.95
C ARG A 161 20.29 1.11 5.83
N ALA A 162 19.54 2.14 6.18
CA ALA A 162 19.99 3.07 7.22
C ALA A 162 20.09 2.35 8.59
N PRO A 163 21.08 2.68 9.41
CA PRO A 163 21.15 2.18 10.78
C PRO A 163 19.89 2.59 11.56
N ARG A 164 19.54 1.80 12.56
CA ARG A 164 18.47 2.18 13.49
C ARG A 164 19.00 3.27 14.42
N LYS A 165 18.13 4.21 14.79
CA LYS A 165 18.48 5.22 15.78
C LYS A 165 18.76 4.56 17.14
N GLU A 166 19.66 5.11 17.94
CA GLU A 166 20.05 4.54 19.23
C GLU A 166 18.88 4.45 20.19
N ASN A 167 18.12 5.50 20.41
CA ASN A 167 16.98 5.56 21.33
C ASN A 167 15.67 5.14 20.63
N TYR A 168 15.60 3.92 20.12
CA TYR A 168 14.40 3.38 19.48
C TYR A 168 13.51 2.62 20.48
N VAL A 169 14.11 1.99 21.49
CA VAL A 169 13.42 1.18 22.49
C VAL A 169 13.87 1.61 23.87
N TYR A 170 12.93 1.69 24.78
CA TYR A 170 13.16 1.93 26.21
C TYR A 170 12.61 0.77 26.99
N TYR A 171 13.37 0.27 27.98
CA TYR A 171 12.95 -0.78 28.90
C TYR A 171 12.63 -0.18 30.26
N LEU A 172 11.58 -0.67 30.89
CA LEU A 172 11.24 -0.43 32.26
C LEU A 172 11.27 -1.80 32.94
N ASP A 173 12.23 -1.97 33.87
CA ASP A 173 12.43 -3.21 34.63
C ASP A 173 11.81 -3.09 36.01
#